data_bffd24f1a12d9058caa5b40de1d6cb4d
#
_entry.id   bffd24f1a12d9058caa5b40de1d6cb4d
#
_cell.length_a   1.000
_cell.length_b   1.000
_cell.length_c   1.000
_cell.angle_alpha   90.00
_cell.angle_beta   90.00
_cell.angle_gamma   90.00
#
_symmetry.space_group_name_H-M   'P 1'
#
loop_
_entity.id
_entity.type
_entity.pdbx_description
1 polymer ?
#
loop_
_entity_poly.entity_id
_entity_poly.type
_entity_poly.pdbx_seq_one_letter_code
_entity_poly.pdbx_strand_id
1 'polypeptide(L)'
;MERAKEAILREVKKLRRETESDFAGLGLLDPASRRVTWRIVVGSVSSRTPNMTQRPSVGLLGMAIRSGTPVCFDPSRPGAERARTEDPILLAEGLAAAVFLPVRTGSDTAGVLLLGRRLTKDYTDAEIARAVRGTRALGAQEEWWRELSAEAAGWPKR
;
A
#
# COMPACT_ATOMS: atom_id res chain seq x y z
N MET A 1 -2.41 0.87 -21.35
CA MET A 1 -2.42 -0.05 -20.21
C MET A 1 -1.04 -0.36 -19.68
N GLU A 2 -0.15 -0.86 -20.52
CA GLU A 2 1.24 -1.11 -20.12
C GLU A 2 1.93 0.16 -19.62
N ARG A 3 1.68 1.29 -20.28
CA ARG A 3 2.30 2.57 -19.95
C ARG A 3 1.93 3.05 -18.55
N ALA A 4 0.66 2.95 -18.20
CA ALA A 4 0.20 3.37 -16.86
C ALA A 4 0.81 2.49 -15.78
N LYS A 5 0.80 1.18 -15.98
CA LYS A 5 1.37 0.22 -15.05
C LYS A 5 2.87 0.45 -14.84
N GLU A 6 3.60 0.68 -15.93
CA GLU A 6 5.03 0.96 -15.85
C GLU A 6 5.34 2.24 -15.11
N ALA A 7 4.54 3.29 -15.35
CA ALA A 7 4.72 4.57 -14.69
C ALA A 7 4.50 4.46 -13.18
N ILE A 8 3.45 3.76 -12.77
CA ILE A 8 3.16 3.55 -11.36
C ILE A 8 4.23 2.67 -10.71
N LEU A 9 4.63 1.61 -11.38
CA LEU A 9 5.70 0.74 -10.89
C LEU A 9 6.98 1.53 -10.64
N ARG A 10 7.32 2.43 -11.56
CA ARG A 10 8.51 3.29 -11.44
C ARG A 10 8.42 4.18 -10.20
N GLU A 11 7.26 4.78 -9.97
CA GLU A 11 7.05 5.62 -8.78
C GLU A 11 7.12 4.81 -7.49
N VAL A 12 6.53 3.62 -7.46
CA VAL A 12 6.59 2.74 -6.29
C VAL A 12 8.04 2.34 -5.99
N LYS A 13 8.81 1.99 -7.02
CA LYS A 13 10.24 1.68 -6.87
C LYS A 13 11.02 2.86 -6.32
N LYS A 14 10.72 4.06 -6.82
CA LYS A 14 11.36 5.29 -6.38
C LYS A 14 11.08 5.55 -4.90
N LEU A 15 9.83 5.45 -4.48
CA LEU A 15 9.45 5.66 -3.09
C LEU A 15 10.10 4.64 -2.16
N ARG A 16 10.18 3.39 -2.59
CA ARG A 16 10.88 2.36 -1.84
C ARG A 16 12.34 2.75 -1.57
N ARG A 17 13.03 3.21 -2.60
CA ARG A 17 14.44 3.63 -2.46
C ARG A 17 14.58 4.87 -1.58
N GLU A 18 13.76 5.88 -1.83
CA GLU A 18 13.85 7.16 -1.13
C GLU A 18 13.53 7.06 0.36
N THR A 19 12.75 6.06 0.75
CA THR A 19 12.40 5.84 2.15
C THR A 19 13.23 4.71 2.77
N GLU A 20 14.20 4.17 2.06
CA GLU A 20 15.03 3.05 2.50
C GLU A 20 14.20 1.87 2.99
N SER A 21 13.17 1.53 2.22
CA SER A 21 12.27 0.43 2.51
C SER A 21 12.73 -0.84 1.81
N ASP A 22 12.50 -1.99 2.45
CA ASP A 22 12.78 -3.30 1.84
C ASP A 22 11.64 -3.71 0.93
N PHE A 23 10.43 -3.31 1.29
CA PHE A 23 9.21 -3.66 0.58
C PHE A 23 8.40 -2.40 0.28
N ALA A 24 7.79 -2.38 -0.89
CA ALA A 24 6.78 -1.37 -1.25
C ALA A 24 5.67 -2.06 -2.03
N GLY A 25 4.44 -1.83 -1.61
CA GLY A 25 3.27 -2.40 -2.27
C GLY A 25 2.19 -1.37 -2.48
N LEU A 26 1.52 -1.45 -3.62
CA LEU A 26 0.37 -0.62 -3.91
C LEU A 26 -0.86 -1.49 -3.98
N GLY A 27 -1.78 -1.27 -3.04
CA GLY A 27 -3.07 -1.93 -3.02
C GLY A 27 -4.08 -1.07 -3.74
N LEU A 28 -4.85 -1.70 -4.63
CA LEU A 28 -5.93 -1.03 -5.33
C LEU A 28 -7.25 -1.31 -4.62
N LEU A 29 -7.99 -0.25 -4.34
CA LEU A 29 -9.34 -0.37 -3.80
C LEU A 29 -10.30 -0.54 -4.96
N ASP A 30 -10.89 -1.72 -5.06
CA ASP A 30 -11.90 -2.01 -6.06
C ASP A 30 -13.26 -1.53 -5.53
N PRO A 31 -13.85 -0.50 -6.16
CA PRO A 31 -15.12 0.02 -5.67
C PRO A 31 -16.29 -0.97 -5.77
N ALA A 32 -16.22 -1.91 -6.70
CA ALA A 32 -17.29 -2.89 -6.88
C ALA A 32 -17.26 -3.98 -5.82
N SER A 33 -16.09 -4.57 -5.57
CA SER A 33 -15.94 -5.63 -4.56
C SER A 33 -15.67 -5.08 -3.16
N ARG A 34 -15.30 -3.81 -3.07
CA ARG A 34 -14.89 -3.14 -1.83
C ARG A 34 -13.76 -3.89 -1.13
N ARG A 35 -12.80 -4.36 -1.92
CA ARG A 35 -11.60 -5.03 -1.43
C ARG A 35 -10.37 -4.33 -1.92
N VAL A 36 -9.32 -4.36 -1.10
CA VAL A 36 -8.00 -3.88 -1.49
C VAL A 36 -7.21 -5.09 -1.94
N THR A 37 -6.68 -5.03 -3.16
CA THR A 37 -5.84 -6.08 -3.72
C THR A 37 -4.43 -5.53 -3.87
N TRP A 38 -3.43 -6.25 -3.35
CA TRP A 38 -2.03 -5.87 -3.47
C TRP A 38 -1.56 -6.19 -4.87
N ARG A 39 -1.60 -5.20 -5.73
CA ARG A 39 -1.43 -5.39 -7.18
C ARG A 39 -0.01 -5.14 -7.67
N ILE A 40 0.64 -4.10 -7.15
CA ILE A 40 2.01 -3.77 -7.51
C ILE A 40 2.86 -3.94 -6.27
N VAL A 41 3.82 -4.87 -6.34
CA VAL A 41 4.71 -5.15 -5.20
C VAL A 41 6.15 -5.15 -5.66
N VAL A 42 7.02 -4.56 -4.85
CA VAL A 42 8.44 -4.45 -5.12
C VAL A 42 9.18 -4.90 -3.86
N GLY A 43 10.17 -5.77 -4.03
CA GLY A 43 10.92 -6.31 -2.91
C GLY A 43 10.16 -7.38 -2.14
N SER A 44 9.17 -8.00 -2.77
CA SER A 44 8.36 -9.05 -2.13
C SER A 44 9.17 -10.34 -1.97
N VAL A 45 8.97 -11.01 -0.83
CA VAL A 45 9.53 -12.33 -0.55
C VAL A 45 8.46 -13.41 -0.47
N SER A 46 7.20 -13.03 -0.62
CA SER A 46 6.07 -13.95 -0.53
C SER A 46 5.33 -14.04 -1.86
N SER A 47 5.17 -15.26 -2.37
CA SER A 47 4.39 -15.50 -3.58
C SER A 47 2.89 -15.26 -3.38
N ARG A 48 2.45 -15.14 -2.13
CA ARG A 48 1.03 -14.90 -1.82
C ARG A 48 0.63 -13.44 -1.99
N THR A 49 1.57 -12.52 -1.76
CA THR A 49 1.26 -11.09 -1.72
C THR A 49 0.59 -10.54 -2.97
N PRO A 50 1.03 -10.87 -4.20
CA PRO A 50 0.41 -10.29 -5.39
C PRO A 50 -1.06 -10.63 -5.60
N ASN A 51 -1.58 -11.63 -4.90
CA ASN A 51 -2.97 -12.06 -5.02
C ASN A 51 -3.75 -11.88 -3.72
N MET A 52 -3.11 -11.28 -2.72
CA MET A 52 -3.72 -11.09 -1.41
C MET A 52 -4.73 -9.96 -1.46
N THR A 53 -5.88 -10.19 -0.83
CA THR A 53 -6.92 -9.17 -0.71
C THR A 53 -7.23 -8.90 0.75
N GLN A 54 -7.74 -7.72 1.03
CA GLN A 54 -8.10 -7.31 2.38
C GLN A 54 -9.30 -6.36 2.34
N ARG A 55 -10.11 -6.42 3.37
CA ARG A 55 -11.23 -5.49 3.51
C ARG A 55 -10.71 -4.09 3.86
N PRO A 56 -11.23 -3.03 3.23
CA PRO A 56 -10.77 -1.67 3.50
C PRO A 56 -11.18 -1.13 4.87
N SER A 57 -12.01 -1.86 5.60
CA SER A 57 -12.49 -1.44 6.93
C SER A 57 -11.73 -2.07 8.08
N VAL A 58 -10.77 -2.96 7.79
CA VAL A 58 -10.09 -3.77 8.81
C VAL A 58 -8.62 -3.41 8.91
N GLY A 59 -8.07 -3.49 10.12
CA GLY A 59 -6.65 -3.38 10.39
C GLY A 59 -6.09 -1.97 10.29
N LEU A 60 -4.77 -1.90 10.23
CA LEU A 60 -4.06 -0.63 10.08
C LEU A 60 -4.34 -0.01 8.72
N LEU A 61 -4.48 -0.83 7.70
CA LEU A 61 -4.88 -0.40 6.37
C LEU A 61 -6.23 0.32 6.44
N GLY A 62 -7.19 -0.25 7.15
CA GLY A 62 -8.51 0.36 7.35
C GLY A 62 -8.42 1.67 8.11
N MET A 63 -7.55 1.75 9.11
CA MET A 63 -7.32 3.00 9.84
C MET A 63 -6.78 4.09 8.93
N ALA A 64 -5.83 3.76 8.05
CA ALA A 64 -5.26 4.72 7.11
C ALA A 64 -6.34 5.26 6.17
N ILE A 65 -7.19 4.38 5.66
CA ILE A 65 -8.29 4.79 4.76
C ILE A 65 -9.27 5.71 5.49
N ARG A 66 -9.69 5.34 6.69
CA ARG A 66 -10.66 6.13 7.46
C ARG A 66 -10.11 7.47 7.90
N SER A 67 -8.87 7.50 8.35
CA SER A 67 -8.26 8.74 8.86
C SER A 67 -7.75 9.63 7.73
N GLY A 68 -7.47 9.06 6.57
CA GLY A 68 -6.84 9.78 5.48
C GLY A 68 -5.40 10.18 5.78
N THR A 69 -4.77 9.52 6.75
CA THR A 69 -3.42 9.85 7.23
C THR A 69 -2.56 8.59 7.28
N PRO A 70 -1.21 8.74 7.31
CA PRO A 70 -0.33 7.59 7.47
C PRO A 70 -0.56 6.88 8.81
N VAL A 71 -0.51 5.56 8.78
CA VAL A 71 -0.62 4.73 9.98
C VAL A 71 0.56 3.79 10.03
N CYS A 72 1.32 3.84 11.12
CA CYS A 72 2.52 3.04 11.28
C CYS A 72 2.26 1.74 12.02
N PHE A 73 2.99 0.70 11.61
CA PHE A 73 3.07 -0.56 12.34
C PHE A 73 4.38 -0.58 13.12
N ASP A 74 4.27 -0.82 14.42
CA ASP A 74 5.40 -0.93 15.32
C ASP A 74 5.22 -2.18 16.18
N PRO A 75 6.08 -3.21 16.01
CA PRO A 75 5.91 -4.46 16.75
C PRO A 75 6.14 -4.33 18.26
N SER A 76 6.75 -3.23 18.72
CA SER A 76 6.95 -3.00 20.14
C SER A 76 5.70 -2.48 20.85
N ARG A 77 4.70 -2.03 20.10
CA ARG A 77 3.47 -1.49 20.69
C ARG A 77 2.46 -2.59 21.01
N PRO A 78 1.60 -2.36 22.03
CA PRO A 78 0.47 -3.26 22.27
C PRO A 78 -0.39 -3.38 21.01
N GLY A 79 -0.89 -4.57 20.74
CA GLY A 79 -1.73 -4.81 19.57
C GLY A 79 -0.98 -5.19 18.31
N ALA A 80 0.35 -5.35 18.37
CA ALA A 80 1.12 -5.74 17.20
C ALA A 80 0.67 -7.09 16.63
N GLU A 81 0.36 -8.07 17.48
CA GLU A 81 -0.11 -9.38 17.01
C GLU A 81 -1.47 -9.28 16.34
N ARG A 82 -2.35 -8.44 16.89
CA ARG A 82 -3.65 -8.19 16.28
C ARG A 82 -3.48 -7.56 14.90
N ALA A 83 -2.53 -6.61 14.77
CA ALA A 83 -2.23 -5.98 13.50
C ALA A 83 -1.79 -7.03 12.48
N ARG A 84 -0.92 -7.97 12.86
CA ARG A 84 -0.47 -9.04 11.96
C ARG A 84 -1.61 -9.95 11.53
N THR A 85 -2.61 -10.13 12.39
CA THR A 85 -3.78 -10.93 12.08
C THR A 85 -4.72 -10.19 11.12
N GLU A 86 -4.95 -8.92 11.38
CA GLU A 86 -5.86 -8.08 10.58
C GLU A 86 -5.26 -7.62 9.27
N ASP A 87 -3.92 -7.47 9.23
CA ASP A 87 -3.16 -7.10 8.03
C ASP A 87 -2.16 -8.22 7.70
N PRO A 88 -2.62 -9.31 7.10
CA PRO A 88 -1.76 -10.49 6.91
C PRO A 88 -0.54 -10.25 6.03
N ILE A 89 -0.52 -9.18 5.25
CA ILE A 89 0.66 -8.82 4.47
C ILE A 89 1.88 -8.54 5.35
N LEU A 90 1.66 -8.04 6.57
CA LEU A 90 2.75 -7.78 7.52
C LEU A 90 3.52 -9.06 7.84
N LEU A 91 2.78 -10.14 8.07
CA LEU A 91 3.38 -11.44 8.38
C LEU A 91 3.95 -12.10 7.12
N ALA A 92 3.20 -12.06 6.03
CA ALA A 92 3.63 -12.68 4.77
C ALA A 92 4.95 -12.10 4.27
N GLU A 93 5.15 -10.79 4.42
CA GLU A 93 6.36 -10.12 3.97
C GLU A 93 7.41 -9.96 5.08
N GLY A 94 7.12 -10.42 6.29
CA GLY A 94 8.04 -10.36 7.41
C GLY A 94 8.44 -8.94 7.81
N LEU A 95 7.47 -8.02 7.79
CA LEU A 95 7.76 -6.62 8.06
C LEU A 95 7.86 -6.36 9.56
N ALA A 96 8.95 -5.71 9.97
CA ALA A 96 9.20 -5.33 11.35
C ALA A 96 8.90 -3.86 11.61
N ALA A 97 8.82 -3.06 10.56
CA ALA A 97 8.36 -1.68 10.60
C ALA A 97 7.62 -1.41 9.30
N ALA A 98 6.54 -0.67 9.36
CA ALA A 98 5.75 -0.41 8.16
C ALA A 98 4.93 0.86 8.31
N VAL A 99 4.54 1.43 7.19
CA VAL A 99 3.62 2.56 7.16
C VAL A 99 2.63 2.36 6.03
N PHE A 100 1.34 2.49 6.37
CA PHE A 100 0.23 2.44 5.41
C PHE A 100 -0.16 3.89 5.09
N LEU A 101 -0.17 4.23 3.81
CA LEU A 101 -0.48 5.58 3.37
C LEU A 101 -1.63 5.52 2.35
N PRO A 102 -2.74 6.20 2.62
CA PRO A 102 -3.82 6.23 1.63
C PRO A 102 -3.42 7.02 0.40
N VAL A 103 -3.85 6.56 -0.77
CA VAL A 103 -3.64 7.26 -2.03
C VAL A 103 -5.00 7.73 -2.53
N ARG A 104 -5.13 9.03 -2.72
CA ARG A 104 -6.40 9.65 -3.11
C ARG A 104 -6.34 10.19 -4.52
N THR A 105 -7.44 10.03 -5.25
CA THR A 105 -7.68 10.70 -6.52
C THR A 105 -8.85 11.64 -6.30
N GLY A 106 -8.58 12.95 -6.29
CA GLY A 106 -9.60 13.91 -5.90
C GLY A 106 -10.01 13.71 -4.45
N SER A 107 -11.30 13.49 -4.20
CA SER A 107 -11.85 13.26 -2.87
C SER A 107 -11.93 11.79 -2.48
N ASP A 108 -11.70 10.88 -3.43
CA ASP A 108 -11.87 9.45 -3.21
C ASP A 108 -10.55 8.75 -2.93
N THR A 109 -10.58 7.74 -2.05
CA THR A 109 -9.44 6.88 -1.83
C THR A 109 -9.38 5.84 -2.95
N ALA A 110 -8.29 5.83 -3.70
CA ALA A 110 -8.11 4.90 -4.82
C ALA A 110 -7.31 3.66 -4.41
N GLY A 111 -6.47 3.80 -3.40
CA GLY A 111 -5.64 2.70 -2.94
C GLY A 111 -4.86 3.05 -1.69
N VAL A 112 -3.94 2.16 -1.37
CA VAL A 112 -3.05 2.30 -0.20
C VAL A 112 -1.64 1.91 -0.62
N LEU A 113 -0.67 2.76 -0.27
CA LEU A 113 0.74 2.42 -0.41
C LEU A 113 1.22 1.87 0.93
N LEU A 114 1.88 0.71 0.89
CA LEU A 114 2.52 0.13 2.06
C LEU A 114 4.02 0.13 1.84
N LEU A 115 4.73 0.77 2.74
CA LEU A 115 6.19 0.72 2.80
C LEU A 115 6.58 -0.07 4.03
N GLY A 116 7.59 -0.93 3.91
CA GLY A 116 7.98 -1.78 5.04
C GLY A 116 9.44 -2.11 5.08
N ARG A 117 9.94 -2.32 6.30
CA ARG A 117 11.30 -2.75 6.59
C ARG A 117 11.28 -4.07 7.33
N ARG A 118 12.23 -4.92 7.00
CA ARG A 118 12.36 -6.22 7.67
C ARG A 118 13.22 -6.14 8.93
N LEU A 119 13.90 -4.99 9.12
CA LEU A 119 14.60 -4.68 10.36
C LEU A 119 13.73 -3.76 11.20
N THR A 120 13.93 -3.80 12.53
CA THR A 120 13.17 -2.97 13.47
C THR A 120 13.74 -1.55 13.47
N LYS A 121 13.52 -0.84 12.38
CA LYS A 121 13.92 0.56 12.24
C LYS A 121 12.70 1.36 11.83
N ASP A 122 12.22 2.18 12.73
CA ASP A 122 11.02 2.98 12.51
C ASP A 122 11.23 4.03 11.43
N TYR A 123 10.14 4.39 10.76
CA TYR A 123 10.16 5.48 9.79
C TYR A 123 10.21 6.80 10.54
N THR A 124 11.10 7.68 10.10
CA THR A 124 11.20 9.04 10.65
C THR A 124 10.08 9.90 10.09
N ASP A 125 9.81 11.02 10.77
CA ASP A 125 8.82 11.99 10.28
C ASP A 125 9.17 12.51 8.89
N ALA A 126 10.47 12.72 8.62
CA ALA A 126 10.93 13.17 7.31
C ALA A 126 10.66 12.12 6.22
N GLU A 127 10.89 10.85 6.54
CA GLU A 127 10.62 9.74 5.62
C GLU A 127 9.13 9.61 5.32
N ILE A 128 8.30 9.73 6.37
CA ILE A 128 6.85 9.68 6.21
C ILE A 128 6.36 10.87 5.38
N ALA A 129 6.90 12.07 5.63
CA ALA A 129 6.54 13.25 4.86
C ALA A 129 6.89 13.09 3.38
N ARG A 130 8.05 12.49 3.09
CA ARG A 130 8.44 12.19 1.71
C ARG A 130 7.48 11.20 1.06
N ALA A 131 7.09 10.17 1.80
CA ALA A 131 6.14 9.17 1.32
C ALA A 131 4.76 9.79 1.06
N VAL A 132 4.32 10.70 1.92
CA VAL A 132 3.06 11.43 1.73
C VAL A 132 3.10 12.24 0.43
N ARG A 133 4.20 12.93 0.17
CA ARG A 133 4.36 13.66 -1.10
C ARG A 133 4.28 12.72 -2.29
N GLY A 134 4.90 11.54 -2.16
CA GLY A 134 4.85 10.51 -3.20
C GLY A 134 3.44 10.02 -3.47
N THR A 135 2.65 9.79 -2.43
CA THR A 135 1.25 9.35 -2.61
C THR A 135 0.40 10.44 -3.24
N ARG A 136 0.68 11.71 -2.96
CA ARG A 136 -0.01 12.82 -3.62
C ARG A 136 0.32 12.86 -5.10
N ALA A 137 1.59 12.66 -5.44
CA ALA A 137 2.02 12.61 -6.83
C ALA A 137 1.36 11.43 -7.57
N LEU A 138 1.29 10.26 -6.93
CA LEU A 138 0.59 9.11 -7.49
C LEU A 138 -0.89 9.41 -7.72
N GLY A 139 -1.54 9.97 -6.70
CA GLY A 139 -2.97 10.28 -6.77
C GLY A 139 -3.32 11.35 -7.82
N ALA A 140 -2.39 12.26 -8.09
CA ALA A 140 -2.59 13.31 -9.10
C ALA A 140 -2.60 12.75 -10.52
N GLN A 141 -2.13 11.53 -10.72
CA GLN A 141 -2.11 10.88 -12.03
C GLN A 141 -3.43 10.13 -12.26
N GLU A 142 -4.52 10.85 -12.36
CA GLU A 142 -5.86 10.27 -12.49
C GLU A 142 -5.98 9.30 -13.66
N GLU A 143 -5.28 9.57 -14.75
CA GLU A 143 -5.26 8.73 -15.93
C GLU A 143 -4.73 7.34 -15.63
N TRP A 144 -3.68 7.27 -14.81
CA TRP A 144 -3.10 5.99 -14.39
C TRP A 144 -4.12 5.17 -13.60
N TRP A 145 -4.83 5.83 -12.68
CA TRP A 145 -5.81 5.15 -11.85
C TRP A 145 -6.99 4.67 -12.65
N ARG A 146 -7.41 5.45 -13.64
CA ARG A 146 -8.48 5.07 -14.55
C ARG A 146 -8.12 3.83 -15.35
N GLU A 147 -6.91 3.81 -15.92
CA GLU A 147 -6.42 2.67 -16.69
C GLU A 147 -6.26 1.42 -15.83
N LEU A 148 -5.72 1.58 -14.61
CA LEU A 148 -5.58 0.48 -13.67
C LEU A 148 -6.92 -0.08 -13.24
N SER A 149 -7.90 0.79 -13.00
CA SER A 149 -9.25 0.36 -12.62
C SER A 149 -9.93 -0.40 -13.76
N ALA A 150 -9.74 0.06 -14.99
CA ALA A 150 -10.29 -0.62 -16.17
C ALA A 150 -9.63 -2.00 -16.34
N GLU A 151 -8.32 -2.08 -16.13
CA GLU A 151 -7.59 -3.35 -16.16
C GLU A 151 -8.08 -4.27 -15.06
N ALA A 152 -8.24 -3.72 -13.84
CA ALA A 152 -8.70 -4.49 -12.69
C ALA A 152 -10.11 -5.05 -12.88
N ALA A 153 -10.98 -4.33 -13.59
CA ALA A 153 -12.34 -4.79 -13.86
C ALA A 153 -12.36 -6.09 -14.67
N GLY A 154 -11.29 -6.38 -15.42
CA GLY A 154 -11.13 -7.61 -16.17
C GLY A 154 -10.49 -8.74 -15.39
N TRP A 155 -10.07 -8.50 -14.15
CA TRP A 155 -9.41 -9.54 -13.36
C TRP A 155 -10.40 -10.57 -12.85
N PRO A 156 -9.95 -11.85 -12.72
CA PRO A 156 -10.81 -12.88 -12.16
C PRO A 156 -11.20 -12.52 -10.73
N LYS A 157 -12.49 -12.59 -10.47
CA LYS A 157 -13.02 -12.37 -9.12
C LYS A 157 -12.98 -13.68 -8.37
N ARG A 158 -12.49 -13.63 -7.17
CA ARG A 158 -12.41 -14.80 -6.30
C ARG A 158 -13.09 -14.53 -4.97
#